data_c989f5464a2494ffb11627e0796b6869
#
_entry.id   c989f5464a2494ffb11627e0796b6869
#
_cell.length_a   1.000
_cell.length_b   1.000
_cell.length_c   1.000
_cell.angle_alpha   90.00
_cell.angle_beta   90.00
_cell.angle_gamma   90.00
#
_symmetry.space_group_name_H-M   'P 1'
#
loop_
_entity.id
_entity.type
_entity.pdbx_description
1 polymer ?
#
loop_
_entity_poly.entity_id
_entity_poly.type
_entity_poly.pdbx_seq_one_letter_code
_entity_poly.pdbx_strand_id
1 'polypeptide(L)'
;MIRLADYVIQFLESKRINTVFTVSGGGSIFLCDALYKAKKLKYIACHHEQAVAYATEGFARVKNKPGAAVVTTGPGGTNAASGVACCWIDSVPAIFISGQVFLNQTIKNSKKRQIGVQEINIIDIVKPITKFSKMITDPNSINYYLEKAYSICKSGRPGPVLIDIPADIQNAKVDENKILNYSFKMPKAKYNINDKIKIITKKLKMSKRPLVHLGHGVKLSGAHLILKKFFKKYKIPFVVTWNADDVLPSNHKMYFGRPGAFGERGSNFILQNCDFYLSIGTRLPYMVTGYNAKKFASKAKFKVMVDIDSNELNNKDFKPNLKIRSDAKIFLEKLFIGLKKYNFDQNWLNYCKEVRKKYPILIKKMIEEKKYVNSYYFIKTLSKLTKKNDSIVTDMGFSFTTTHQTLEIKDSQNFYTNSGHAPMGWGLPASIGAFYAKKDSKSQIICLTGEGGFQMNIQELATVMHNKLPIKIFIFNNGGYLTIKQTQILGFKGRLMGSTKSSGIAFPDYSK
;
A
#
# COMPACT_ATOMS: atom_id res chain seq x y z
N MET A 1 -8.80 35.87 15.04
CA MET A 1 -9.56 34.67 15.51
C MET A 1 -10.10 33.93 14.32
N ILE A 2 -9.82 32.64 14.22
CA ILE A 2 -10.31 31.74 13.19
C ILE A 2 -11.12 30.61 13.84
N ARG A 3 -12.12 30.07 13.16
CA ARG A 3 -12.79 28.85 13.61
C ARG A 3 -11.81 27.67 13.45
N LEU A 4 -11.73 26.78 14.47
CA LEU A 4 -10.78 25.68 14.49
C LEU A 4 -10.96 24.75 13.27
N ALA A 5 -12.20 24.44 12.85
CA ALA A 5 -12.43 23.66 11.64
C ALA A 5 -11.81 24.27 10.38
N ASP A 6 -11.91 25.60 10.22
CA ASP A 6 -11.29 26.31 9.09
C ASP A 6 -9.76 26.23 9.18
N TYR A 7 -9.20 26.36 10.39
CA TYR A 7 -7.76 26.19 10.62
C TYR A 7 -7.26 24.78 10.24
N VAL A 8 -8.01 23.73 10.60
CA VAL A 8 -7.67 22.34 10.24
C VAL A 8 -7.53 22.19 8.72
N ILE A 9 -8.46 22.75 7.96
CA ILE A 9 -8.44 22.66 6.49
C ILE A 9 -7.28 23.50 5.91
N GLN A 10 -7.05 24.71 6.43
CA GLN A 10 -5.89 25.52 6.04
C GLN A 10 -4.57 24.81 6.35
N PHE A 11 -4.49 24.08 7.49
CA PHE A 11 -3.33 23.23 7.79
C PHE A 11 -3.09 22.17 6.72
N LEU A 12 -4.11 21.44 6.29
CA LEU A 12 -3.98 20.46 5.21
C LEU A 12 -3.51 21.10 3.90
N GLU A 13 -4.06 22.27 3.53
CA GLU A 13 -3.61 23.05 2.38
C GLU A 13 -2.13 23.44 2.49
N SER A 14 -1.69 23.91 3.67
CA SER A 14 -0.30 24.30 3.95
C SER A 14 0.68 23.13 3.75
N LYS A 15 0.24 21.90 4.04
CA LYS A 15 1.00 20.66 3.79
C LYS A 15 0.90 20.16 2.34
N ARG A 16 0.25 20.93 1.46
CA ARG A 16 0.01 20.60 0.04
C ARG A 16 -0.79 19.31 -0.13
N ILE A 17 -1.70 19.05 0.77
CA ILE A 17 -2.74 18.03 0.64
C ILE A 17 -3.90 18.73 -0.07
N ASN A 18 -4.10 18.40 -1.33
CA ASN A 18 -5.04 19.08 -2.23
C ASN A 18 -6.33 18.30 -2.49
N THR A 19 -6.48 17.15 -1.86
CA THR A 19 -7.68 16.32 -2.00
C THR A 19 -7.98 15.65 -0.66
N VAL A 20 -9.22 15.73 -0.23
CA VAL A 20 -9.76 15.05 0.95
C VAL A 20 -10.95 14.21 0.53
N PHE A 21 -10.98 12.95 0.95
CA PHE A 21 -12.12 12.06 0.76
C PHE A 21 -13.00 12.12 2.00
N THR A 22 -14.34 12.07 1.83
CA THR A 22 -15.26 12.27 2.95
C THR A 22 -16.63 11.61 2.72
N VAL A 23 -17.29 11.28 3.80
CA VAL A 23 -18.75 11.19 3.90
C VAL A 23 -19.20 12.24 4.90
N SER A 24 -20.13 13.09 4.52
CA SER A 24 -20.65 14.14 5.40
C SER A 24 -21.48 13.56 6.55
N GLY A 25 -21.46 14.22 7.72
CA GLY A 25 -22.26 13.78 8.87
C GLY A 25 -22.29 14.80 10.00
N GLY A 26 -23.24 14.65 10.93
CA GLY A 26 -23.50 15.62 12.00
C GLY A 26 -22.28 15.87 12.89
N GLY A 27 -21.54 14.84 13.29
CA GLY A 27 -20.36 15.00 14.14
C GLY A 27 -19.19 15.70 13.46
N SER A 28 -19.17 15.82 12.13
CA SER A 28 -18.14 16.54 11.35
C SER A 28 -18.67 17.78 10.63
N ILE A 29 -19.83 18.29 11.03
CA ILE A 29 -20.53 19.33 10.26
C ILE A 29 -19.70 20.59 10.02
N PHE A 30 -18.95 21.06 11.02
CA PHE A 30 -18.12 22.24 10.88
C PHE A 30 -16.87 21.99 10.05
N LEU A 31 -16.34 20.76 10.06
CA LEU A 31 -15.27 20.33 9.15
C LEU A 31 -15.78 20.25 7.71
N CYS A 32 -17.01 19.78 7.49
CA CYS A 32 -17.62 19.74 6.15
C CYS A 32 -17.84 21.15 5.60
N ASP A 33 -18.33 22.09 6.44
CA ASP A 33 -18.47 23.50 6.04
C ASP A 33 -17.11 24.13 5.71
N ALA A 34 -16.07 23.83 6.48
CA ALA A 34 -14.70 24.26 6.20
C ALA A 34 -14.14 23.69 4.90
N LEU A 35 -14.41 22.40 4.60
CA LEU A 35 -14.06 21.77 3.32
C LEU A 35 -14.75 22.45 2.13
N TYR A 36 -16.03 22.82 2.27
CA TYR A 36 -16.77 23.55 1.23
C TYR A 36 -16.12 24.92 0.92
N LYS A 37 -15.65 25.63 1.96
CA LYS A 37 -14.99 26.96 1.83
C LYS A 37 -13.55 26.89 1.35
N ALA A 38 -12.92 25.69 1.30
CA ALA A 38 -11.53 25.53 0.93
C ALA A 38 -11.24 26.02 -0.49
N LYS A 39 -10.18 26.80 -0.68
CA LYS A 39 -9.83 27.37 -2.00
C LYS A 39 -8.79 26.56 -2.76
N LYS A 40 -7.91 25.83 -2.06
CA LYS A 40 -6.77 25.09 -2.64
C LYS A 40 -6.91 23.58 -2.47
N LEU A 41 -7.98 23.14 -1.85
CA LEU A 41 -8.27 21.75 -1.55
C LEU A 41 -9.61 21.38 -2.18
N LYS A 42 -9.68 20.20 -2.80
CA LYS A 42 -10.92 19.62 -3.31
C LYS A 42 -11.39 18.51 -2.37
N TYR A 43 -12.65 18.49 -1.95
CA TYR A 43 -13.24 17.33 -1.31
C TYR A 43 -13.91 16.42 -2.32
N ILE A 44 -13.92 15.12 -2.04
CA ILE A 44 -14.58 14.09 -2.83
C ILE A 44 -15.51 13.32 -1.89
N ALA A 45 -16.79 13.50 -2.11
CA ALA A 45 -17.80 12.77 -1.37
C ALA A 45 -17.93 11.34 -1.91
N CYS A 46 -17.80 10.36 -1.01
CA CYS A 46 -18.04 8.94 -1.26
C CYS A 46 -19.36 8.51 -0.59
N HIS A 47 -19.77 7.28 -0.85
CA HIS A 47 -21.02 6.73 -0.29
C HIS A 47 -20.80 5.88 0.96
N HIS A 48 -19.55 5.51 1.27
CA HIS A 48 -19.21 4.72 2.45
C HIS A 48 -17.82 5.08 2.98
N GLU A 49 -17.64 5.14 4.31
CA GLU A 49 -16.37 5.56 4.91
C GLU A 49 -15.24 4.53 4.72
N GLN A 50 -15.55 3.26 4.52
CA GLN A 50 -14.56 2.28 4.08
C GLN A 50 -13.98 2.69 2.72
N ALA A 51 -14.83 3.12 1.78
CA ALA A 51 -14.41 3.61 0.47
C ALA A 51 -13.62 4.93 0.59
N VAL A 52 -14.01 5.84 1.48
CA VAL A 52 -13.22 7.04 1.82
C VAL A 52 -11.80 6.66 2.22
N ALA A 53 -11.65 5.69 3.12
CA ALA A 53 -10.35 5.27 3.62
C ALA A 53 -9.51 4.56 2.52
N TYR A 54 -10.14 3.74 1.68
CA TYR A 54 -9.47 3.09 0.55
C TYR A 54 -9.05 4.09 -0.54
N ALA A 55 -9.88 5.09 -0.84
CA ALA A 55 -9.52 6.17 -1.76
C ALA A 55 -8.36 7.01 -1.22
N THR A 56 -8.37 7.30 0.08
CA THR A 56 -7.27 7.98 0.78
C THR A 56 -5.96 7.20 0.66
N GLU A 57 -6.01 5.88 0.82
CA GLU A 57 -4.86 4.99 0.63
C GLU A 57 -4.38 5.00 -0.81
N GLY A 58 -5.28 4.82 -1.79
CA GLY A 58 -4.97 4.87 -3.21
C GLY A 58 -4.28 6.18 -3.62
N PHE A 59 -4.79 7.31 -3.13
CA PHE A 59 -4.18 8.62 -3.31
C PHE A 59 -2.75 8.67 -2.74
N ALA A 60 -2.57 8.23 -1.50
CA ALA A 60 -1.29 8.27 -0.82
C ALA A 60 -0.23 7.40 -1.52
N ARG A 61 -0.61 6.23 -2.02
CA ARG A 61 0.28 5.33 -2.77
C ARG A 61 0.80 5.95 -4.06
N VAL A 62 -0.05 6.67 -4.80
CA VAL A 62 0.35 7.36 -6.04
C VAL A 62 1.26 8.55 -5.75
N LYS A 63 0.90 9.37 -4.76
CA LYS A 63 1.67 10.57 -4.39
C LYS A 63 2.96 10.25 -3.65
N ASN A 64 3.07 9.10 -3.01
CA ASN A 64 4.08 8.80 -1.98
C ASN A 64 4.13 9.89 -0.90
N LYS A 65 2.95 10.40 -0.51
CA LYS A 65 2.71 11.46 0.47
C LYS A 65 1.44 11.15 1.24
N PRO A 66 1.20 11.77 2.41
CA PRO A 66 -0.03 11.56 3.15
C PRO A 66 -1.29 11.87 2.33
N GLY A 67 -2.22 10.92 2.27
CA GLY A 67 -3.61 11.16 1.91
C GLY A 67 -4.37 11.70 3.12
N ALA A 68 -5.54 12.32 2.91
CA ALA A 68 -6.39 12.79 3.99
C ALA A 68 -7.86 12.39 3.80
N ALA A 69 -8.49 12.04 4.91
CA ALA A 69 -9.91 11.72 5.02
C ALA A 69 -10.56 12.53 6.15
N VAL A 70 -11.81 12.93 5.93
CA VAL A 70 -12.69 13.46 6.99
C VAL A 70 -13.90 12.56 7.08
N VAL A 71 -14.21 12.05 8.29
CA VAL A 71 -15.37 11.19 8.56
C VAL A 71 -16.12 11.68 9.78
N THR A 72 -17.37 11.28 9.92
CA THR A 72 -18.18 11.68 11.07
C THR A 72 -17.94 10.77 12.28
N THR A 73 -18.62 11.05 13.39
CA THR A 73 -18.58 10.25 14.62
C THR A 73 -19.22 8.86 14.43
N GLY A 74 -19.01 7.98 15.38
CA GLY A 74 -19.67 6.68 15.48
C GLY A 74 -19.37 5.79 14.27
N PRO A 75 -20.41 5.43 13.48
CA PRO A 75 -20.24 4.57 12.30
C PRO A 75 -19.24 5.15 11.30
N GLY A 76 -19.09 6.47 11.19
CA GLY A 76 -18.11 7.09 10.31
C GLY A 76 -16.69 6.67 10.63
N GLY A 77 -16.31 6.74 11.90
CA GLY A 77 -15.00 6.29 12.37
C GLY A 77 -14.81 4.77 12.28
N THR A 78 -15.83 3.99 12.72
CA THR A 78 -15.72 2.52 12.72
C THR A 78 -15.72 1.92 11.33
N ASN A 79 -16.50 2.44 10.38
CA ASN A 79 -16.44 2.03 8.98
C ASN A 79 -15.09 2.33 8.34
N ALA A 80 -14.47 3.47 8.67
CA ALA A 80 -13.15 3.83 8.17
C ALA A 80 -12.02 2.94 8.74
N ALA A 81 -12.22 2.30 9.91
CA ALA A 81 -11.18 1.53 10.60
C ALA A 81 -10.56 0.43 9.73
N SER A 82 -11.32 -0.19 8.84
CA SER A 82 -10.82 -1.18 7.88
C SER A 82 -9.71 -0.58 6.97
N GLY A 83 -9.93 0.62 6.44
CA GLY A 83 -8.92 1.28 5.62
C GLY A 83 -7.74 1.85 6.43
N VAL A 84 -7.98 2.24 7.70
CA VAL A 84 -6.90 2.59 8.62
C VAL A 84 -5.98 1.38 8.83
N ALA A 85 -6.54 0.18 9.04
CA ALA A 85 -5.77 -1.07 9.14
C ALA A 85 -4.99 -1.38 7.86
N CYS A 86 -5.58 -1.14 6.68
CA CYS A 86 -4.91 -1.26 5.39
C CYS A 86 -3.66 -0.38 5.30
N CYS A 87 -3.80 0.91 5.64
CA CYS A 87 -2.69 1.86 5.67
C CYS A 87 -1.60 1.45 6.68
N TRP A 88 -2.00 0.93 7.84
CA TRP A 88 -1.08 0.47 8.88
C TRP A 88 -0.21 -0.69 8.42
N ILE A 89 -0.85 -1.74 7.91
CA ILE A 89 -0.15 -2.97 7.52
C ILE A 89 0.80 -2.74 6.34
N ASP A 90 0.37 -1.98 5.34
CA ASP A 90 1.17 -1.70 4.14
C ASP A 90 2.03 -0.43 4.25
N SER A 91 2.10 0.18 5.45
CA SER A 91 2.97 1.34 5.75
C SER A 91 2.66 2.55 4.86
N VAL A 92 1.38 2.82 4.61
CA VAL A 92 0.91 3.94 3.79
C VAL A 92 0.61 5.14 4.68
N PRO A 93 1.22 6.31 4.43
CA PRO A 93 0.94 7.51 5.22
C PRO A 93 -0.47 8.03 4.92
N ALA A 94 -1.31 8.17 5.94
CA ALA A 94 -2.66 8.71 5.82
C ALA A 94 -3.06 9.47 7.07
N ILE A 95 -3.80 10.57 6.90
CA ILE A 95 -4.33 11.40 7.99
C ILE A 95 -5.85 11.25 7.98
N PHE A 96 -6.37 10.66 9.02
CA PHE A 96 -7.81 10.55 9.26
C PHE A 96 -8.21 11.60 10.28
N ILE A 97 -9.25 12.37 9.98
CA ILE A 97 -9.86 13.33 10.88
C ILE A 97 -11.29 12.87 11.10
N SER A 98 -11.63 12.49 12.32
CA SER A 98 -13.00 12.15 12.70
C SER A 98 -13.65 13.31 13.44
N GLY A 99 -14.90 13.55 13.13
CA GLY A 99 -15.75 14.34 13.99
C GLY A 99 -16.24 13.53 15.17
N GLN A 100 -16.68 14.21 16.24
CA GLN A 100 -17.22 13.61 17.45
C GLN A 100 -18.43 14.43 17.93
N VAL A 101 -19.24 13.87 18.81
CA VAL A 101 -20.27 14.61 19.56
C VAL A 101 -19.63 15.75 20.37
N PHE A 102 -20.40 16.61 21.02
CA PHE A 102 -19.86 17.65 21.90
C PHE A 102 -19.01 17.01 23.00
N LEU A 103 -17.97 17.70 23.44
CA LEU A 103 -17.01 17.18 24.42
C LEU A 103 -17.68 16.74 25.73
N ASN A 104 -18.72 17.44 26.19
CA ASN A 104 -19.47 17.06 27.36
C ASN A 104 -20.38 15.84 27.16
N GLN A 105 -20.65 15.46 25.91
CA GLN A 105 -21.45 14.28 25.55
C GLN A 105 -20.56 13.04 25.28
N THR A 106 -19.25 13.12 25.49
CA THR A 106 -18.36 11.96 25.37
C THR A 106 -18.31 11.20 26.70
N ILE A 107 -18.11 9.88 26.63
CA ILE A 107 -17.98 9.03 27.84
C ILE A 107 -16.79 9.43 28.71
N LYS A 108 -15.77 10.11 28.17
CA LYS A 108 -14.54 10.45 28.91
C LYS A 108 -13.98 9.23 29.67
N ASN A 109 -13.88 9.36 30.98
CA ASN A 109 -13.45 8.30 31.88
C ASN A 109 -14.62 7.56 32.57
N SER A 110 -15.86 7.80 32.13
CA SER A 110 -17.01 7.09 32.71
C SER A 110 -17.05 5.62 32.25
N LYS A 111 -17.69 4.76 33.04
CA LYS A 111 -17.93 3.35 32.69
C LYS A 111 -19.19 3.16 31.82
N LYS A 112 -19.84 4.25 31.37
CA LYS A 112 -20.99 4.18 30.47
C LYS A 112 -20.55 3.72 29.08
N ARG A 113 -21.44 3.04 28.36
CA ARG A 113 -21.16 2.59 27.00
C ARG A 113 -21.27 3.73 25.99
N GLN A 114 -22.15 4.69 26.22
CA GLN A 114 -22.45 5.84 25.36
C GLN A 114 -23.13 6.95 26.16
N ILE A 115 -22.89 8.23 25.81
CA ILE A 115 -23.58 9.39 26.33
C ILE A 115 -24.26 10.15 25.19
N GLY A 116 -23.53 10.65 24.22
CA GLY A 116 -24.07 11.31 23.04
C GLY A 116 -24.53 10.31 21.98
N VAL A 117 -25.49 10.71 21.15
CA VAL A 117 -25.95 9.88 20.03
C VAL A 117 -24.82 9.67 19.03
N GLN A 118 -24.58 8.41 18.62
CA GLN A 118 -23.49 7.99 17.75
C GLN A 118 -22.09 8.13 18.37
N GLU A 119 -21.97 8.54 19.64
CA GLU A 119 -20.66 8.56 20.29
C GLU A 119 -20.03 7.17 20.31
N ILE A 120 -18.75 7.14 20.03
CA ILE A 120 -17.86 5.98 20.28
C ILE A 120 -16.45 6.46 20.57
N ASN A 121 -15.73 5.74 21.43
CA ASN A 121 -14.31 5.99 21.67
C ASN A 121 -13.48 5.44 20.50
N ILE A 122 -13.47 6.16 19.38
CA ILE A 122 -12.75 5.76 18.18
C ILE A 122 -11.24 5.70 18.42
N ILE A 123 -10.71 6.50 19.36
CA ILE A 123 -9.27 6.52 19.67
C ILE A 123 -8.79 5.16 20.14
N ASP A 124 -9.49 4.52 21.06
CA ASP A 124 -9.08 3.20 21.58
C ASP A 124 -9.26 2.09 20.54
N ILE A 125 -10.25 2.21 19.65
CA ILE A 125 -10.47 1.27 18.53
C ILE A 125 -9.29 1.31 17.55
N VAL A 126 -8.80 2.50 17.18
CA VAL A 126 -7.75 2.63 16.14
C VAL A 126 -6.34 2.71 16.71
N LYS A 127 -6.17 2.84 18.02
CA LYS A 127 -4.86 2.95 18.65
C LYS A 127 -3.86 1.85 18.22
N PRO A 128 -4.22 0.56 18.16
CA PRO A 128 -3.29 -0.50 17.75
C PRO A 128 -2.97 -0.50 16.25
N ILE A 129 -3.74 0.22 15.42
CA ILE A 129 -3.59 0.30 13.97
C ILE A 129 -3.24 1.70 13.46
N THR A 130 -2.75 2.57 14.35
CA THR A 130 -2.27 3.92 14.01
C THR A 130 -0.92 4.20 14.63
N LYS A 131 -0.14 5.06 14.01
CA LYS A 131 1.11 5.56 14.60
C LYS A 131 0.87 6.60 15.68
N PHE A 132 -0.25 7.29 15.59
CA PHE A 132 -0.70 8.29 16.55
C PHE A 132 -2.20 8.48 16.40
N SER A 133 -2.90 8.51 17.52
CA SER A 133 -4.31 8.86 17.58
C SER A 133 -4.57 9.74 18.81
N LYS A 134 -5.44 10.78 18.64
CA LYS A 134 -5.71 11.73 19.72
C LYS A 134 -7.06 12.41 19.52
N MET A 135 -7.88 12.45 20.58
CA MET A 135 -9.04 13.35 20.64
C MET A 135 -8.59 14.73 21.13
N ILE A 136 -9.02 15.79 20.45
CA ILE A 136 -8.73 17.18 20.80
C ILE A 136 -9.73 17.64 21.85
N THR A 137 -9.25 18.02 23.00
CA THR A 137 -10.08 18.50 24.13
C THR A 137 -9.88 19.98 24.45
N ASP A 138 -8.74 20.55 24.02
CA ASP A 138 -8.41 21.97 24.12
C ASP A 138 -8.19 22.53 22.71
N PRO A 139 -9.02 23.50 22.27
CA PRO A 139 -8.89 24.09 20.93
C PRO A 139 -7.51 24.69 20.66
N ASN A 140 -6.85 25.28 21.66
CA ASN A 140 -5.54 25.91 21.49
C ASN A 140 -4.41 24.92 21.17
N SER A 141 -4.61 23.64 21.47
CA SER A 141 -3.66 22.57 21.23
C SER A 141 -3.68 22.04 19.77
N ILE A 142 -4.57 22.51 18.92
CA ILE A 142 -4.84 21.92 17.60
C ILE A 142 -3.58 21.89 16.71
N ASN A 143 -2.83 22.99 16.61
CA ASN A 143 -1.64 23.04 15.76
C ASN A 143 -0.58 22.03 16.23
N TYR A 144 -0.37 21.91 17.55
CA TYR A 144 0.55 20.92 18.11
C TYR A 144 0.24 19.51 17.63
N TYR A 145 -1.01 19.10 17.76
CA TYR A 145 -1.39 17.74 17.42
C TYR A 145 -1.43 17.49 15.91
N LEU A 146 -1.79 18.48 15.09
CA LEU A 146 -1.74 18.36 13.63
C LEU A 146 -0.31 18.25 13.13
N GLU A 147 0.62 19.09 13.59
CA GLU A 147 2.03 19.02 13.25
C GLU A 147 2.67 17.71 13.70
N LYS A 148 2.36 17.26 14.90
CA LYS A 148 2.80 15.97 15.44
C LYS A 148 2.29 14.82 14.60
N ALA A 149 0.99 14.77 14.32
CA ALA A 149 0.36 13.75 13.51
C ALA A 149 0.96 13.68 12.11
N TYR A 150 1.09 14.84 11.42
CA TYR A 150 1.69 14.92 10.09
C TYR A 150 3.15 14.44 10.07
N SER A 151 3.92 14.81 11.08
CA SER A 151 5.34 14.42 11.19
C SER A 151 5.49 12.92 11.47
N ILE A 152 4.71 12.39 12.42
CA ILE A 152 4.72 10.97 12.79
C ILE A 152 4.24 10.10 11.61
N CYS A 153 3.20 10.52 10.89
CA CYS A 153 2.64 9.82 9.75
C CYS A 153 3.72 9.46 8.70
N LYS A 154 4.67 10.35 8.46
CA LYS A 154 5.72 10.21 7.44
C LYS A 154 7.05 9.66 7.96
N SER A 155 7.28 9.72 9.27
CA SER A 155 8.59 9.41 9.86
C SER A 155 8.87 7.92 9.95
N GLY A 156 10.12 7.54 9.83
CA GLY A 156 10.54 6.14 9.95
C GLY A 156 9.76 5.24 8.98
N ARG A 157 9.17 4.16 9.48
CA ARG A 157 8.16 3.39 8.75
C ARG A 157 6.87 4.22 8.71
N PRO A 158 6.39 4.68 7.52
CA PRO A 158 5.17 5.48 7.42
C PRO A 158 3.94 4.70 7.90
N GLY A 159 2.86 5.42 8.17
CA GLY A 159 1.59 4.80 8.55
C GLY A 159 0.51 5.81 8.91
N PRO A 160 -0.71 5.36 9.16
CA PRO A 160 -1.86 6.23 9.42
C PRO A 160 -1.77 6.91 10.80
N VAL A 161 -2.45 8.05 10.87
CA VAL A 161 -2.73 8.78 12.11
C VAL A 161 -4.21 9.17 12.14
N LEU A 162 -4.79 9.33 13.33
CA LEU A 162 -6.17 9.79 13.48
C LEU A 162 -6.27 10.91 14.51
N ILE A 163 -6.97 11.98 14.15
CA ILE A 163 -7.31 13.10 15.04
C ILE A 163 -8.84 13.17 15.14
N ASP A 164 -9.37 13.03 16.36
CA ASP A 164 -10.79 13.08 16.66
C ASP A 164 -11.14 14.44 17.24
N ILE A 165 -12.13 15.14 16.67
CA ILE A 165 -12.42 16.53 17.03
C ILE A 165 -13.90 16.67 17.38
N PRO A 166 -14.25 16.88 18.68
CA PRO A 166 -15.62 17.16 19.10
C PRO A 166 -16.23 18.38 18.39
N ALA A 167 -17.54 18.36 18.13
CA ALA A 167 -18.21 19.38 17.31
C ALA A 167 -18.15 20.79 17.94
N ASP A 168 -18.24 20.91 19.26
CA ASP A 168 -18.02 22.17 19.96
C ASP A 168 -16.58 22.69 19.81
N ILE A 169 -15.59 21.81 19.86
CA ILE A 169 -14.18 22.11 19.58
C ILE A 169 -13.99 22.53 18.11
N GLN A 170 -14.63 21.86 17.13
CA GLN A 170 -14.58 22.25 15.72
C GLN A 170 -15.06 23.69 15.51
N ASN A 171 -16.12 24.12 16.28
CA ASN A 171 -16.70 25.46 16.17
C ASN A 171 -15.98 26.53 17.01
N ALA A 172 -15.09 26.15 17.91
CA ALA A 172 -14.36 27.07 18.75
C ALA A 172 -13.55 28.08 17.96
N LYS A 173 -13.48 29.32 18.45
CA LYS A 173 -12.61 30.38 17.91
C LYS A 173 -11.25 30.30 18.54
N VAL A 174 -10.23 30.22 17.74
CA VAL A 174 -8.80 30.14 18.16
C VAL A 174 -8.02 31.36 17.66
N ASP A 175 -7.05 31.77 18.43
CA ASP A 175 -6.14 32.85 18.06
C ASP A 175 -4.96 32.25 17.29
N GLU A 176 -4.87 32.55 16.01
CA GLU A 176 -3.81 32.04 15.13
C GLU A 176 -2.42 32.32 15.65
N ASN A 177 -2.18 33.51 16.23
CA ASN A 177 -0.87 33.87 16.75
C ASN A 177 -0.47 33.02 17.96
N LYS A 178 -1.43 32.61 18.79
CA LYS A 178 -1.17 31.75 19.97
C LYS A 178 -0.93 30.29 19.56
N ILE A 179 -1.63 29.77 18.57
CA ILE A 179 -1.52 28.37 18.16
C ILE A 179 -0.32 28.09 17.23
N LEU A 180 0.21 29.10 16.52
CA LEU A 180 1.33 28.92 15.58
C LEU A 180 2.70 28.78 16.27
N ASN A 181 2.82 29.07 17.55
CA ASN A 181 4.10 29.04 18.29
C ASN A 181 4.66 27.63 18.53
N TYR A 182 3.96 26.58 18.11
CA TYR A 182 4.43 25.22 18.28
C TYR A 182 4.82 24.55 16.96
N SER A 183 6.08 24.21 16.78
CA SER A 183 6.55 23.37 15.68
C SER A 183 7.09 22.05 16.18
N PHE A 184 6.49 20.94 15.74
CA PHE A 184 7.00 19.62 16.04
C PHE A 184 8.00 19.19 14.97
N LYS A 185 9.25 18.97 15.37
CA LYS A 185 10.31 18.46 14.48
C LYS A 185 10.71 17.06 14.94
N MET A 186 10.49 16.06 14.09
CA MET A 186 11.01 14.72 14.34
C MET A 186 12.54 14.73 14.25
N PRO A 187 13.24 14.10 15.20
CA PRO A 187 14.68 13.89 15.10
C PRO A 187 15.00 13.09 13.82
N LYS A 188 15.98 13.55 13.06
CA LYS A 188 16.50 12.80 11.90
C LYS A 188 17.22 11.56 12.40
N ALA A 189 16.81 10.38 11.95
CA ALA A 189 17.50 9.16 12.26
C ALA A 189 18.91 9.16 11.65
N LYS A 190 19.92 8.88 12.48
CA LYS A 190 21.31 8.68 12.03
C LYS A 190 21.57 7.19 11.87
N TYR A 191 22.08 6.76 10.71
CA TYR A 191 22.39 5.37 10.41
C TYR A 191 23.91 5.20 10.27
N ASN A 192 24.55 4.65 11.31
CA ASN A 192 25.96 4.26 11.21
C ASN A 192 26.07 2.82 10.70
N ILE A 193 26.22 2.67 9.38
CA ILE A 193 26.24 1.37 8.71
C ILE A 193 27.51 1.14 7.88
N ASN A 194 28.54 1.97 8.04
CA ASN A 194 29.74 1.91 7.17
C ASN A 194 30.47 0.56 7.28
N ASP A 195 30.64 0.01 8.49
CA ASP A 195 31.30 -1.28 8.66
C ASP A 195 30.46 -2.43 8.13
N LYS A 196 29.14 -2.34 8.28
CA LYS A 196 28.22 -3.31 7.68
C LYS A 196 28.29 -3.27 6.14
N ILE A 197 28.45 -2.09 5.52
CA ILE A 197 28.68 -1.95 4.08
C ILE A 197 29.99 -2.62 3.66
N LYS A 198 31.09 -2.48 4.44
CA LYS A 198 32.37 -3.19 4.16
C LYS A 198 32.17 -4.70 4.16
N ILE A 199 31.45 -5.24 5.16
CA ILE A 199 31.14 -6.68 5.26
C ILE A 199 30.35 -7.14 4.01
N ILE A 200 29.25 -6.43 3.67
CA ILE A 200 28.44 -6.76 2.51
C ILE A 200 29.26 -6.75 1.23
N THR A 201 30.05 -5.70 1.03
CA THR A 201 30.89 -5.54 -0.15
C THR A 201 31.88 -6.71 -0.31
N LYS A 202 32.54 -7.11 0.80
CA LYS A 202 33.43 -8.27 0.82
C LYS A 202 32.69 -9.56 0.45
N LYS A 203 31.57 -9.86 1.12
CA LYS A 203 30.77 -11.08 0.87
C LYS A 203 30.18 -11.12 -0.53
N LEU A 204 29.68 -9.99 -1.02
CA LEU A 204 29.12 -9.87 -2.37
C LEU A 204 30.18 -10.13 -3.45
N LYS A 205 31.40 -9.59 -3.29
CA LYS A 205 32.53 -9.85 -4.23
C LYS A 205 32.95 -11.30 -4.26
N MET A 206 32.78 -12.05 -3.18
CA MET A 206 33.08 -13.48 -3.09
C MET A 206 31.94 -14.36 -3.61
N SER A 207 30.76 -13.81 -3.82
CA SER A 207 29.58 -14.54 -4.28
C SER A 207 29.62 -14.76 -5.78
N LYS A 208 29.25 -15.96 -6.22
CA LYS A 208 29.07 -16.35 -7.62
C LYS A 208 27.59 -16.22 -8.06
N ARG A 209 26.66 -16.28 -7.12
CA ARG A 209 25.23 -16.28 -7.42
C ARG A 209 24.46 -15.30 -6.52
N PRO A 210 24.80 -13.99 -6.55
CA PRO A 210 24.11 -13.00 -5.74
C PRO A 210 22.71 -12.71 -6.26
N LEU A 211 21.78 -12.43 -5.33
CA LEU A 211 20.43 -12.00 -5.62
C LEU A 211 20.01 -10.87 -4.70
N VAL A 212 19.43 -9.81 -5.27
CA VAL A 212 18.78 -8.71 -4.52
C VAL A 212 17.28 -8.88 -4.57
N HIS A 213 16.62 -8.77 -3.42
CA HIS A 213 15.17 -8.84 -3.30
C HIS A 213 14.63 -7.49 -2.81
N LEU A 214 13.90 -6.81 -3.68
CA LEU A 214 13.39 -5.47 -3.42
C LEU A 214 11.96 -5.52 -2.88
N GLY A 215 11.73 -4.81 -1.78
CA GLY A 215 10.41 -4.65 -1.19
C GLY A 215 9.85 -3.24 -1.29
N HIS A 216 8.64 -3.05 -0.78
CA HIS A 216 7.91 -1.77 -0.83
C HIS A 216 8.66 -0.60 -0.17
N GLY A 217 9.48 -0.88 0.86
CA GLY A 217 10.31 0.13 1.52
C GLY A 217 11.26 0.87 0.59
N VAL A 218 11.68 0.25 -0.51
CA VAL A 218 12.48 0.91 -1.57
C VAL A 218 11.69 2.03 -2.25
N LYS A 219 10.40 1.80 -2.51
CA LYS A 219 9.49 2.80 -3.09
C LYS A 219 9.20 3.91 -2.08
N LEU A 220 8.87 3.55 -0.84
CA LEU A 220 8.56 4.51 0.23
C LEU A 220 9.73 5.45 0.55
N SER A 221 10.97 4.96 0.47
CA SER A 221 12.17 5.77 0.70
C SER A 221 12.51 6.73 -0.43
N GLY A 222 11.82 6.65 -1.58
CA GLY A 222 12.15 7.43 -2.77
C GLY A 222 13.48 7.03 -3.43
N ALA A 223 13.90 5.77 -3.28
CA ALA A 223 15.20 5.27 -3.75
C ALA A 223 15.27 5.02 -5.27
N HIS A 224 14.24 5.36 -6.04
CA HIS A 224 14.12 5.00 -7.46
C HIS A 224 15.35 5.40 -8.32
N LEU A 225 15.86 6.63 -8.15
CA LEU A 225 16.99 7.11 -8.93
C LEU A 225 18.30 6.37 -8.61
N ILE A 226 18.58 6.15 -7.32
CA ILE A 226 19.78 5.40 -6.93
C ILE A 226 19.68 3.94 -7.31
N LEU A 227 18.48 3.37 -7.29
CA LEU A 227 18.21 2.00 -7.72
C LEU A 227 18.52 1.81 -9.22
N LYS A 228 18.03 2.72 -10.08
CA LYS A 228 18.36 2.74 -11.52
C LYS A 228 19.87 2.80 -11.76
N LYS A 229 20.56 3.70 -11.04
CA LYS A 229 22.03 3.83 -11.13
C LYS A 229 22.73 2.54 -10.67
N PHE A 230 22.27 1.94 -9.57
CA PHE A 230 22.84 0.73 -9.00
C PHE A 230 22.81 -0.45 -9.98
N PHE A 231 21.64 -0.79 -10.52
CA PHE A 231 21.50 -1.93 -11.44
C PHE A 231 22.04 -1.67 -12.85
N LYS A 232 22.18 -0.41 -13.26
CA LYS A 232 22.90 -0.05 -14.48
C LYS A 232 24.42 -0.33 -14.35
N LYS A 233 24.99 -0.02 -13.18
CA LYS A 233 26.41 -0.19 -12.90
C LYS A 233 26.77 -1.62 -12.52
N TYR A 234 26.00 -2.21 -11.59
CA TYR A 234 26.26 -3.52 -11.04
C TYR A 234 25.25 -4.53 -11.59
N LYS A 235 25.67 -5.37 -12.50
CA LYS A 235 24.82 -6.34 -13.19
C LYS A 235 24.40 -7.50 -12.26
N ILE A 236 23.76 -7.20 -11.14
CA ILE A 236 23.30 -8.17 -10.15
C ILE A 236 21.83 -8.49 -10.42
N PRO A 237 21.45 -9.77 -10.55
CA PRO A 237 20.03 -10.16 -10.66
C PRO A 237 19.21 -9.68 -9.48
N PHE A 238 17.98 -9.22 -9.75
CA PHE A 238 17.03 -8.86 -8.70
C PHE A 238 15.64 -9.43 -8.96
N VAL A 239 14.93 -9.63 -7.86
CA VAL A 239 13.51 -10.00 -7.79
C VAL A 239 12.78 -9.01 -6.92
N VAL A 240 11.45 -8.95 -7.03
CA VAL A 240 10.62 -7.98 -6.31
C VAL A 240 9.50 -8.66 -5.53
N THR A 241 9.01 -7.99 -4.47
CA THR A 241 7.77 -8.36 -3.77
C THR A 241 6.57 -7.65 -4.40
N TRP A 242 5.37 -8.06 -4.05
CA TRP A 242 4.10 -7.61 -4.61
C TRP A 242 3.92 -6.08 -4.67
N ASN A 243 4.17 -5.38 -3.57
CA ASN A 243 4.06 -3.92 -3.52
C ASN A 243 5.30 -3.19 -4.07
N ALA A 244 6.23 -3.94 -4.66
CA ALA A 244 7.44 -3.42 -5.29
C ALA A 244 7.53 -3.75 -6.80
N ASP A 245 6.45 -4.23 -7.40
CA ASP A 245 6.40 -4.62 -8.81
C ASP A 245 6.81 -3.50 -9.76
N ASP A 246 6.49 -2.26 -9.39
CA ASP A 246 6.70 -1.07 -10.20
C ASP A 246 7.94 -0.25 -9.82
N VAL A 247 8.84 -0.80 -8.99
CA VAL A 247 10.10 -0.09 -8.63
C VAL A 247 11.06 0.04 -9.81
N LEU A 248 11.01 -0.92 -10.75
CA LEU A 248 11.74 -0.91 -12.02
C LEU A 248 10.90 -1.62 -13.09
N PRO A 249 11.06 -1.30 -14.38
CA PRO A 249 10.29 -1.92 -15.45
C PRO A 249 10.63 -3.40 -15.61
N SER A 250 9.65 -4.23 -15.98
CA SER A 250 9.79 -5.68 -16.12
C SER A 250 10.76 -6.11 -17.24
N ASN A 251 11.04 -5.22 -18.19
CA ASN A 251 12.02 -5.46 -19.25
C ASN A 251 13.47 -5.13 -18.86
N HIS A 252 13.70 -4.75 -17.61
CA HIS A 252 15.08 -4.49 -17.13
C HIS A 252 15.91 -5.77 -17.19
N LYS A 253 17.12 -5.69 -17.78
CA LYS A 253 17.99 -6.86 -18.04
C LYS A 253 18.34 -7.71 -16.81
N MET A 254 18.30 -7.11 -15.61
CA MET A 254 18.59 -7.77 -14.33
C MET A 254 17.33 -8.16 -13.56
N TYR A 255 16.12 -7.95 -14.10
CA TYR A 255 14.88 -8.34 -13.48
C TYR A 255 14.54 -9.80 -13.73
N PHE A 256 14.32 -10.55 -12.65
CA PHE A 256 14.04 -11.99 -12.71
C PHE A 256 12.75 -12.38 -11.97
N GLY A 257 11.78 -11.49 -11.95
CA GLY A 257 10.40 -11.77 -11.58
C GLY A 257 10.11 -11.66 -10.09
N ARG A 258 9.08 -12.37 -9.66
CA ARG A 258 8.38 -12.23 -8.38
C ARG A 258 8.31 -13.57 -7.68
N PRO A 259 9.21 -13.87 -6.74
CA PRO A 259 9.13 -15.11 -5.96
C PRO A 259 8.04 -15.02 -4.90
N GLY A 260 7.59 -16.16 -4.40
CA GLY A 260 6.61 -16.31 -3.33
C GLY A 260 5.61 -17.43 -3.60
N ALA A 261 4.63 -17.58 -2.70
CA ALA A 261 3.60 -18.62 -2.79
C ALA A 261 2.75 -18.48 -4.07
N PHE A 262 2.39 -17.26 -4.42
CA PHE A 262 1.72 -16.93 -5.69
C PHE A 262 2.68 -16.27 -6.67
N GLY A 263 3.97 -16.56 -6.56
CA GLY A 263 5.01 -15.99 -7.39
C GLY A 263 5.25 -16.81 -8.66
N GLU A 264 6.23 -16.35 -9.44
CA GLU A 264 6.71 -17.02 -10.64
C GLU A 264 7.59 -18.23 -10.28
N ARG A 265 7.30 -19.39 -10.87
CA ARG A 265 8.05 -20.63 -10.60
C ARG A 265 9.54 -20.46 -10.89
N GLY A 266 9.91 -19.83 -12.00
CA GLY A 266 11.30 -19.54 -12.34
C GLY A 266 11.99 -18.65 -11.29
N SER A 267 11.31 -17.62 -10.81
CA SER A 267 11.84 -16.72 -9.78
C SER A 267 12.08 -17.43 -8.45
N ASN A 268 11.23 -18.38 -8.08
CA ASN A 268 11.43 -19.22 -6.89
C ASN A 268 12.68 -20.10 -7.02
N PHE A 269 12.95 -20.70 -8.20
CA PHE A 269 14.18 -21.45 -8.41
C PHE A 269 15.43 -20.57 -8.33
N ILE A 270 15.40 -19.39 -8.93
CA ILE A 270 16.50 -18.43 -8.85
C ILE A 270 16.78 -18.05 -7.40
N LEU A 271 15.73 -17.71 -6.64
CA LEU A 271 15.84 -17.35 -5.23
C LEU A 271 16.46 -18.50 -4.41
N GLN A 272 16.00 -19.73 -4.60
CA GLN A 272 16.51 -20.89 -3.84
C GLN A 272 17.97 -21.24 -4.20
N ASN A 273 18.43 -20.90 -5.40
CA ASN A 273 19.78 -21.24 -5.86
C ASN A 273 20.83 -20.13 -5.67
N CYS A 274 20.44 -18.93 -5.19
CA CYS A 274 21.42 -17.88 -4.88
C CYS A 274 22.34 -18.30 -3.73
N ASP A 275 23.60 -17.84 -3.74
CA ASP A 275 24.58 -18.08 -2.67
C ASP A 275 24.78 -16.86 -1.74
N PHE A 276 24.34 -15.70 -2.20
CA PHE A 276 24.25 -14.44 -1.43
C PHE A 276 22.87 -13.85 -1.64
N TYR A 277 22.15 -13.58 -0.54
CA TYR A 277 20.82 -13.03 -0.57
C TYR A 277 20.77 -11.67 0.15
N LEU A 278 20.28 -10.64 -0.51
CA LEU A 278 20.12 -9.29 0.05
C LEU A 278 18.66 -8.83 -0.11
N SER A 279 17.94 -8.76 1.00
CA SER A 279 16.60 -8.13 1.01
C SER A 279 16.67 -6.67 1.45
N ILE A 280 15.94 -5.79 0.74
CA ILE A 280 15.92 -4.35 1.00
C ILE A 280 14.47 -3.87 1.10
N GLY A 281 14.06 -3.40 2.28
CA GLY A 281 12.74 -2.83 2.50
C GLY A 281 11.58 -3.80 2.31
N THR A 282 11.78 -5.06 2.66
CA THR A 282 10.75 -6.09 2.69
C THR A 282 10.75 -6.83 4.02
N ARG A 283 9.58 -6.91 4.65
CA ARG A 283 9.35 -7.64 5.90
C ARG A 283 9.32 -9.18 5.75
N LEU A 284 9.42 -9.68 4.52
CA LEU A 284 9.39 -11.11 4.20
C LEU A 284 8.18 -11.85 4.81
N PRO A 285 6.93 -11.42 4.51
CA PRO A 285 5.74 -12.08 5.04
C PRO A 285 5.64 -13.52 4.52
N TYR A 286 4.80 -14.34 5.18
CA TYR A 286 4.64 -15.76 4.83
C TYR A 286 4.34 -16.01 3.35
N MET A 287 3.54 -15.16 2.72
CA MET A 287 3.23 -15.25 1.29
C MET A 287 4.49 -15.11 0.41
N VAL A 288 5.43 -14.25 0.80
CA VAL A 288 6.71 -14.07 0.09
C VAL A 288 7.66 -15.22 0.38
N THR A 289 7.68 -15.73 1.61
CA THR A 289 8.57 -16.84 2.01
C THR A 289 8.01 -18.22 1.69
N GLY A 290 6.84 -18.30 1.04
CA GLY A 290 6.18 -19.55 0.68
C GLY A 290 5.76 -20.35 1.92
N TYR A 291 5.37 -19.68 3.00
CA TYR A 291 5.01 -20.26 4.31
C TYR A 291 6.13 -21.10 4.96
N ASN A 292 7.37 -20.98 4.46
CA ASN A 292 8.51 -21.69 5.02
C ASN A 292 9.77 -20.80 5.03
N ALA A 293 9.79 -19.83 5.93
CA ALA A 293 10.89 -18.89 6.07
C ALA A 293 12.24 -19.55 6.40
N LYS A 294 12.23 -20.70 7.09
CA LYS A 294 13.45 -21.47 7.42
C LYS A 294 14.14 -22.02 6.16
N LYS A 295 13.36 -22.46 5.15
CA LYS A 295 13.88 -22.96 3.88
C LYS A 295 14.01 -21.88 2.81
N PHE A 296 13.68 -20.64 3.11
CA PHE A 296 13.76 -19.52 2.17
C PHE A 296 15.20 -19.15 1.85
N ALA A 297 15.52 -19.02 0.55
CA ALA A 297 16.90 -18.83 0.05
C ALA A 297 17.85 -19.85 0.67
N SER A 298 17.52 -21.14 0.57
CA SER A 298 18.18 -22.21 1.34
C SER A 298 19.65 -22.39 0.99
N LYS A 299 20.06 -22.13 -0.27
CA LYS A 299 21.47 -22.25 -0.70
C LYS A 299 22.28 -20.97 -0.45
N ALA A 300 21.67 -19.90 0.05
CA ALA A 300 22.39 -18.68 0.37
C ALA A 300 23.27 -18.87 1.62
N LYS A 301 24.59 -18.83 1.42
CA LYS A 301 25.59 -18.93 2.49
C LYS A 301 25.64 -17.66 3.34
N PHE A 302 25.19 -16.53 2.78
CA PHE A 302 25.14 -15.26 3.49
C PHE A 302 23.84 -14.50 3.14
N LYS A 303 23.04 -14.22 4.17
CA LYS A 303 21.74 -13.54 4.05
C LYS A 303 21.82 -12.20 4.76
N VAL A 304 21.42 -11.13 4.07
CA VAL A 304 21.35 -9.77 4.59
C VAL A 304 19.92 -9.28 4.56
N MET A 305 19.47 -8.67 5.64
CA MET A 305 18.17 -8.00 5.71
C MET A 305 18.35 -6.53 6.07
N VAL A 306 17.80 -5.64 5.24
CA VAL A 306 17.81 -4.19 5.42
C VAL A 306 16.38 -3.70 5.59
N ASP A 307 16.07 -3.14 6.73
CA ASP A 307 14.77 -2.54 7.01
C ASP A 307 14.93 -1.31 7.92
N ILE A 308 13.97 -0.40 7.84
CA ILE A 308 13.89 0.77 8.71
C ILE A 308 13.35 0.42 10.09
N ASP A 309 12.53 -0.64 10.17
CA ASP A 309 11.86 -1.14 11.37
C ASP A 309 12.68 -2.24 12.03
N SER A 310 13.11 -2.00 13.28
CA SER A 310 13.86 -2.97 14.05
C SER A 310 13.06 -4.23 14.38
N ASN A 311 11.74 -4.13 14.47
CA ASN A 311 10.89 -5.29 14.78
C ASN A 311 10.87 -6.28 13.61
N GLU A 312 10.83 -5.78 12.37
CA GLU A 312 10.93 -6.63 11.17
C GLU A 312 12.29 -7.34 11.07
N LEU A 313 13.38 -6.66 11.48
CA LEU A 313 14.72 -7.26 11.53
C LEU A 313 14.85 -8.37 12.58
N ASN A 314 13.98 -8.41 13.57
CA ASN A 314 13.96 -9.42 14.62
C ASN A 314 13.01 -10.60 14.32
N ASN A 315 12.65 -10.79 13.07
CA ASN A 315 11.86 -11.93 12.64
C ASN A 315 12.50 -13.25 13.10
N LYS A 316 11.73 -14.06 13.86
CA LYS A 316 12.20 -15.32 14.46
C LYS A 316 12.36 -16.44 13.44
N ASP A 317 11.60 -16.41 12.36
CA ASP A 317 11.54 -17.46 11.34
C ASP A 317 12.59 -17.29 10.25
N PHE A 318 12.87 -16.05 9.83
CA PHE A 318 13.95 -15.74 8.92
C PHE A 318 15.14 -15.17 9.68
N LYS A 319 16.21 -15.95 9.79
CA LYS A 319 17.44 -15.57 10.54
C LYS A 319 18.52 -15.09 9.55
N PRO A 320 18.62 -13.79 9.23
CA PRO A 320 19.70 -13.29 8.40
C PRO A 320 21.04 -13.29 9.16
N ASN A 321 22.15 -13.51 8.44
CA ASN A 321 23.49 -13.38 8.98
C ASN A 321 23.84 -11.94 9.34
N LEU A 322 23.24 -10.97 8.64
CA LEU A 322 23.47 -9.55 8.91
C LEU A 322 22.15 -8.76 8.85
N LYS A 323 21.85 -8.08 9.96
CA LYS A 323 20.71 -7.19 10.12
C LYS A 323 21.15 -5.75 10.03
N ILE A 324 20.49 -4.94 9.19
CA ILE A 324 20.83 -3.54 9.00
C ILE A 324 19.58 -2.67 9.17
N ARG A 325 19.52 -1.92 10.26
CA ARG A 325 18.53 -0.88 10.44
C ARG A 325 18.94 0.34 9.64
N SER A 326 18.25 0.61 8.54
CA SER A 326 18.51 1.77 7.70
C SER A 326 17.32 2.09 6.80
N ASP A 327 17.18 3.35 6.44
CA ASP A 327 16.40 3.76 5.28
C ASP A 327 16.98 3.13 4.01
N ALA A 328 16.10 2.63 3.12
CA ALA A 328 16.53 1.90 1.92
C ALA A 328 17.34 2.76 0.94
N LYS A 329 17.00 4.06 0.81
CA LYS A 329 17.74 4.99 -0.06
C LYS A 329 19.14 5.24 0.49
N ILE A 330 19.26 5.52 1.78
CA ILE A 330 20.56 5.74 2.45
C ILE A 330 21.43 4.50 2.35
N PHE A 331 20.85 3.31 2.55
CA PHE A 331 21.56 2.05 2.39
C PHE A 331 22.10 1.87 0.96
N LEU A 332 21.23 2.07 -0.05
CA LEU A 332 21.62 1.92 -1.46
C LEU A 332 22.69 2.93 -1.88
N GLU A 333 22.62 4.18 -1.43
CA GLU A 333 23.64 5.20 -1.67
C GLU A 333 24.99 4.78 -1.09
N LYS A 334 25.02 4.32 0.17
CA LYS A 334 26.27 3.84 0.79
C LYS A 334 26.81 2.58 0.14
N LEU A 335 25.94 1.64 -0.22
CA LEU A 335 26.36 0.43 -0.93
C LEU A 335 26.91 0.75 -2.34
N PHE A 336 26.28 1.69 -3.05
CA PHE A 336 26.74 2.14 -4.38
C PHE A 336 28.15 2.73 -4.33
N ILE A 337 28.45 3.52 -3.31
CA ILE A 337 29.78 4.12 -3.10
C ILE A 337 30.79 3.04 -2.67
N GLY A 338 30.39 2.18 -1.72
CA GLY A 338 31.27 1.17 -1.12
C GLY A 338 31.68 0.03 -2.06
N LEU A 339 30.82 -0.34 -3.00
CA LEU A 339 31.05 -1.50 -3.86
C LEU A 339 32.10 -1.26 -4.97
N LYS A 340 32.53 -0.03 -5.23
CA LYS A 340 33.54 0.40 -6.23
C LYS A 340 33.62 -0.45 -7.52
N LYS A 341 34.29 -1.60 -7.49
CA LYS A 341 34.43 -2.58 -8.60
C LYS A 341 33.74 -3.88 -8.20
N TYR A 342 32.92 -4.42 -9.10
CA TYR A 342 32.22 -5.69 -8.95
C TYR A 342 32.19 -6.43 -10.27
N ASN A 343 32.75 -7.63 -10.28
CA ASN A 343 32.70 -8.54 -11.43
C ASN A 343 31.53 -9.52 -11.20
N PHE A 344 30.56 -9.53 -12.11
CA PHE A 344 29.44 -10.45 -12.03
C PHE A 344 29.79 -11.77 -12.76
N ASP A 345 29.20 -12.86 -12.25
CA ASP A 345 29.35 -14.18 -12.88
C ASP A 345 28.31 -14.29 -14.02
N GLN A 346 28.80 -14.40 -15.25
CA GLN A 346 27.99 -14.56 -16.44
C GLN A 346 27.20 -15.88 -16.43
N ASN A 347 27.74 -16.94 -15.83
CA ASN A 347 27.07 -18.24 -15.73
C ASN A 347 25.80 -18.14 -14.88
N TRP A 348 25.87 -17.36 -13.78
CA TRP A 348 24.70 -17.09 -12.95
C TRP A 348 23.59 -16.33 -13.71
N LEU A 349 23.98 -15.33 -14.48
CA LEU A 349 23.02 -14.58 -15.30
C LEU A 349 22.38 -15.47 -16.38
N ASN A 350 23.17 -16.33 -17.03
CA ASN A 350 22.69 -17.28 -18.02
C ASN A 350 21.72 -18.28 -17.38
N TYR A 351 22.07 -18.86 -16.23
CA TYR A 351 21.17 -19.72 -15.46
C TYR A 351 19.83 -19.03 -15.15
N CYS A 352 19.84 -17.78 -14.68
CA CYS A 352 18.62 -17.04 -14.40
C CYS A 352 17.74 -16.87 -15.65
N LYS A 353 18.33 -16.61 -16.82
CA LYS A 353 17.62 -16.50 -18.10
C LYS A 353 17.03 -17.84 -18.54
N GLU A 354 17.79 -18.91 -18.46
CA GLU A 354 17.37 -20.26 -18.83
C GLU A 354 16.20 -20.74 -17.95
N VAL A 355 16.30 -20.53 -16.65
CA VAL A 355 15.24 -20.92 -15.72
C VAL A 355 13.94 -20.17 -16.02
N ARG A 356 14.01 -18.87 -16.33
CA ARG A 356 12.80 -18.11 -16.73
C ARG A 356 12.22 -18.62 -18.04
N LYS A 357 13.05 -18.94 -19.01
CA LYS A 357 12.62 -19.52 -20.31
C LYS A 357 11.99 -20.91 -20.12
N LYS A 358 12.56 -21.74 -19.24
CA LYS A 358 12.07 -23.10 -18.95
C LYS A 358 10.70 -23.11 -18.25
N TYR A 359 10.41 -22.08 -17.44
CA TYR A 359 9.17 -21.98 -16.68
C TYR A 359 8.41 -20.70 -17.01
N PRO A 360 7.86 -20.60 -18.24
CA PRO A 360 7.07 -19.43 -18.65
C PRO A 360 5.77 -19.38 -17.84
N ILE A 361 5.27 -18.17 -17.58
CA ILE A 361 3.98 -17.96 -16.90
C ILE A 361 2.84 -18.32 -17.84
N LEU A 362 2.93 -17.88 -19.10
CA LEU A 362 1.92 -18.10 -20.12
C LEU A 362 2.36 -19.29 -20.99
N ILE A 363 1.54 -20.35 -21.02
CA ILE A 363 1.77 -21.55 -21.84
C ILE A 363 0.77 -21.60 -23.01
N LYS A 364 1.10 -22.37 -24.05
CA LYS A 364 0.31 -22.48 -25.28
C LYS A 364 -1.17 -22.79 -25.01
N LYS A 365 -1.49 -23.74 -24.13
CA LYS A 365 -2.86 -24.10 -23.74
C LYS A 365 -3.69 -22.90 -23.21
N MET A 366 -3.05 -21.95 -22.50
CA MET A 366 -3.73 -20.75 -21.99
C MET A 366 -4.07 -19.75 -23.08
N ILE A 367 -3.30 -19.73 -24.19
CA ILE A 367 -3.51 -18.85 -25.34
C ILE A 367 -4.59 -19.42 -26.25
N GLU A 368 -4.63 -20.73 -26.39
CA GLU A 368 -5.53 -21.46 -27.29
C GLU A 368 -6.92 -21.73 -26.67
N GLU A 369 -7.13 -21.37 -25.39
CA GLU A 369 -8.45 -21.49 -24.73
C GLU A 369 -9.52 -20.68 -25.47
N LYS A 370 -10.58 -21.33 -25.95
CA LYS A 370 -11.63 -20.69 -26.74
C LYS A 370 -12.95 -20.56 -25.98
N LYS A 371 -13.13 -21.33 -24.92
CA LYS A 371 -14.40 -21.35 -24.19
C LYS A 371 -14.54 -20.13 -23.27
N TYR A 372 -13.43 -19.69 -22.67
CA TYR A 372 -13.38 -18.57 -21.74
C TYR A 372 -12.17 -17.69 -22.02
N VAL A 373 -12.24 -16.45 -21.61
CA VAL A 373 -11.07 -15.57 -21.63
C VAL A 373 -10.11 -16.01 -20.54
N ASN A 374 -8.96 -16.57 -20.91
CA ASN A 374 -7.94 -16.93 -19.94
C ASN A 374 -7.33 -15.67 -19.30
N SER A 375 -7.40 -15.56 -17.98
CA SER A 375 -6.98 -14.36 -17.24
C SER A 375 -5.49 -14.02 -17.41
N TYR A 376 -4.60 -15.01 -17.53
CA TYR A 376 -3.18 -14.78 -17.80
C TYR A 376 -2.96 -14.21 -19.20
N TYR A 377 -3.67 -14.75 -20.21
CA TYR A 377 -3.61 -14.23 -21.56
C TYR A 377 -4.19 -12.82 -21.67
N PHE A 378 -5.31 -12.55 -20.97
CA PHE A 378 -5.89 -11.22 -20.86
C PHE A 378 -4.87 -10.20 -20.28
N ILE A 379 -4.25 -10.49 -19.15
CA ILE A 379 -3.27 -9.58 -18.52
C ILE A 379 -2.04 -9.38 -19.40
N LYS A 380 -1.58 -10.42 -20.11
CA LYS A 380 -0.48 -10.28 -21.06
C LYS A 380 -0.83 -9.35 -22.22
N THR A 381 -2.06 -9.45 -22.73
CA THR A 381 -2.59 -8.57 -23.78
C THR A 381 -2.77 -7.15 -23.25
N LEU A 382 -3.35 -6.98 -22.06
CA LEU A 382 -3.49 -5.68 -21.41
C LEU A 382 -2.12 -5.00 -21.23
N SER A 383 -1.10 -5.75 -20.83
CA SER A 383 0.27 -5.23 -20.67
C SER A 383 0.80 -4.60 -21.98
N LYS A 384 0.46 -5.15 -23.14
CA LYS A 384 0.86 -4.58 -24.44
C LYS A 384 0.14 -3.26 -24.72
N LEU A 385 -1.14 -3.16 -24.37
CA LEU A 385 -2.01 -2.02 -24.64
C LEU A 385 -1.81 -0.85 -23.67
N THR A 386 -1.42 -1.11 -22.42
CA THR A 386 -1.16 -0.05 -21.44
C THR A 386 0.04 0.80 -21.84
N LYS A 387 0.05 2.05 -21.39
CA LYS A 387 1.10 3.04 -21.71
C LYS A 387 1.97 3.34 -20.50
N LYS A 388 3.09 4.00 -20.73
CA LYS A 388 3.87 4.63 -19.65
C LYS A 388 2.96 5.57 -18.86
N ASN A 389 3.22 5.69 -17.57
CA ASN A 389 2.45 6.50 -16.62
C ASN A 389 1.03 5.99 -16.28
N ASP A 390 0.49 4.97 -16.94
CA ASP A 390 -0.79 4.38 -16.52
C ASP A 390 -0.67 3.80 -15.09
N SER A 391 -1.78 3.81 -14.37
CA SER A 391 -1.89 3.17 -13.06
C SER A 391 -2.80 1.97 -13.14
N ILE A 392 -2.30 0.82 -12.73
CA ILE A 392 -3.04 -0.43 -12.62
C ILE A 392 -3.31 -0.67 -11.14
N VAL A 393 -4.58 -0.76 -10.77
CA VAL A 393 -5.05 -0.99 -9.42
C VAL A 393 -5.76 -2.33 -9.39
N THR A 394 -5.32 -3.24 -8.53
CA THR A 394 -5.98 -4.56 -8.41
C THR A 394 -6.68 -4.69 -7.09
N ASP A 395 -7.89 -5.23 -7.15
CA ASP A 395 -8.55 -5.76 -5.97
C ASP A 395 -7.94 -7.11 -5.57
N MET A 396 -8.29 -7.62 -4.39
CA MET A 396 -7.77 -8.88 -3.90
C MET A 396 -8.46 -10.08 -4.57
N GLY A 397 -7.81 -11.24 -4.55
CA GLY A 397 -8.30 -12.49 -5.13
C GLY A 397 -7.58 -12.87 -6.43
N PHE A 398 -8.31 -13.53 -7.35
CA PHE A 398 -7.70 -14.05 -8.59
C PHE A 398 -7.27 -12.94 -9.55
N SER A 399 -7.97 -11.81 -9.58
CA SER A 399 -7.56 -10.62 -10.32
C SER A 399 -6.16 -10.14 -9.91
N PHE A 400 -5.86 -10.13 -8.61
CA PHE A 400 -4.54 -9.81 -8.10
C PHE A 400 -3.49 -10.86 -8.50
N THR A 401 -3.74 -12.14 -8.21
CA THR A 401 -2.71 -13.18 -8.40
C THR A 401 -2.28 -13.31 -9.85
N THR A 402 -3.21 -13.30 -10.80
CA THR A 402 -2.89 -13.38 -12.24
C THR A 402 -2.20 -12.11 -12.74
N THR A 403 -2.61 -10.95 -12.24
CA THR A 403 -1.97 -9.67 -12.61
C THR A 403 -0.55 -9.61 -12.07
N HIS A 404 -0.36 -9.94 -10.78
CA HIS A 404 0.97 -9.96 -10.17
C HIS A 404 1.93 -10.91 -10.89
N GLN A 405 1.47 -12.07 -11.33
CA GLN A 405 2.31 -13.02 -12.05
C GLN A 405 2.64 -12.59 -13.49
N THR A 406 1.73 -11.90 -14.18
CA THR A 406 1.77 -11.77 -15.64
C THR A 406 2.01 -10.36 -16.15
N LEU A 407 1.63 -9.34 -15.37
CA LEU A 407 1.73 -7.94 -15.80
C LEU A 407 3.18 -7.53 -16.06
N GLU A 408 3.44 -7.04 -17.26
CA GLU A 408 4.71 -6.45 -17.64
C GLU A 408 4.66 -4.93 -17.40
N ILE A 409 5.29 -4.50 -16.33
CA ILE A 409 5.38 -3.09 -15.93
C ILE A 409 6.30 -2.34 -16.88
N LYS A 410 5.82 -1.24 -17.45
CA LYS A 410 6.60 -0.30 -18.26
C LYS A 410 7.23 0.78 -17.39
N ASP A 411 8.21 1.50 -17.92
CA ASP A 411 8.83 2.60 -17.17
C ASP A 411 7.77 3.64 -16.77
N SER A 412 7.84 4.10 -15.55
CA SER A 412 6.89 5.07 -14.94
C SER A 412 5.44 4.61 -14.79
N GLN A 413 5.10 3.35 -15.12
CA GLN A 413 3.83 2.77 -14.72
C GLN A 413 3.77 2.56 -13.21
N ASN A 414 2.57 2.59 -12.68
CA ASN A 414 2.32 2.28 -11.27
C ASN A 414 1.42 1.04 -11.15
N PHE A 415 1.77 0.17 -10.22
CA PHE A 415 0.97 -0.98 -9.87
C PHE A 415 0.64 -0.92 -8.37
N TYR A 416 -0.64 -0.99 -8.05
CA TYR A 416 -1.11 -0.87 -6.69
C TYR A 416 -2.03 -2.02 -6.31
N THR A 417 -1.79 -2.55 -5.14
CA THR A 417 -2.63 -3.55 -4.48
C THR A 417 -2.50 -3.40 -2.98
N ASN A 418 -3.51 -3.78 -2.23
CA ASN A 418 -3.39 -3.93 -0.78
C ASN A 418 -3.14 -5.40 -0.44
N SER A 419 -1.88 -5.79 -0.37
CA SER A 419 -1.50 -7.19 -0.20
C SER A 419 -1.33 -7.63 1.25
N GLY A 420 -1.26 -6.68 2.17
CA GLY A 420 -1.02 -6.99 3.58
C GLY A 420 -2.29 -7.32 4.34
N HIS A 421 -3.28 -6.45 4.28
CA HIS A 421 -4.61 -6.66 4.84
C HIS A 421 -5.51 -7.45 3.89
N ALA A 422 -5.29 -7.28 2.61
CA ALA A 422 -5.92 -8.03 1.53
C ALA A 422 -7.45 -7.94 1.47
N PRO A 423 -8.06 -6.75 1.64
CA PRO A 423 -9.51 -6.61 1.60
C PRO A 423 -10.05 -6.78 0.19
N MET A 424 -11.20 -7.43 0.05
CA MET A 424 -12.01 -7.31 -1.15
C MET A 424 -12.77 -5.98 -1.14
N GLY A 425 -13.06 -5.42 -2.32
CA GLY A 425 -13.72 -4.11 -2.46
C GLY A 425 -12.78 -2.91 -2.39
N TRP A 426 -11.48 -3.12 -2.33
CA TRP A 426 -10.48 -2.05 -2.28
C TRP A 426 -10.25 -1.39 -3.65
N GLY A 427 -10.35 -2.18 -4.73
CA GLY A 427 -9.89 -1.78 -6.06
C GLY A 427 -10.58 -0.53 -6.62
N LEU A 428 -11.91 -0.46 -6.58
CA LEU A 428 -12.67 0.66 -7.13
C LEU A 428 -12.43 1.97 -6.35
N PRO A 429 -12.58 2.03 -5.01
CA PRO A 429 -12.28 3.25 -4.25
C PRO A 429 -10.81 3.68 -4.36
N ALA A 430 -9.87 2.75 -4.33
CA ALA A 430 -8.46 3.06 -4.50
C ALA A 430 -8.15 3.63 -5.90
N SER A 431 -8.88 3.19 -6.93
CA SER A 431 -8.80 3.76 -8.28
C SER A 431 -9.29 5.20 -8.33
N ILE A 432 -10.36 5.53 -7.58
CA ILE A 432 -10.82 6.92 -7.40
C ILE A 432 -9.68 7.76 -6.78
N GLY A 433 -9.09 7.27 -5.69
CA GLY A 433 -7.95 7.92 -5.05
C GLY A 433 -6.75 8.11 -5.97
N ALA A 434 -6.42 7.08 -6.74
CA ALA A 434 -5.34 7.11 -7.72
C ALA A 434 -5.57 8.17 -8.80
N PHE A 435 -6.81 8.31 -9.28
CA PHE A 435 -7.17 9.33 -10.26
C PHE A 435 -6.87 10.75 -9.76
N TYR A 436 -7.37 11.09 -8.57
CA TYR A 436 -7.13 12.43 -7.99
C TYR A 436 -5.67 12.69 -7.63
N ALA A 437 -4.90 11.65 -7.44
CA ALA A 437 -3.47 11.75 -7.20
C ALA A 437 -2.66 12.02 -8.48
N LYS A 438 -3.14 11.63 -9.66
CA LYS A 438 -2.44 11.87 -10.92
C LYS A 438 -2.53 13.34 -11.32
N LYS A 439 -1.44 13.86 -11.87
CA LYS A 439 -1.40 15.23 -12.45
C LYS A 439 -1.63 15.22 -13.96
N ASP A 440 -1.35 14.08 -14.59
CA ASP A 440 -1.39 13.92 -16.03
C ASP A 440 -2.75 13.37 -16.45
N SER A 441 -3.53 14.20 -17.14
CA SER A 441 -4.85 13.83 -17.68
C SER A 441 -4.79 12.76 -18.79
N LYS A 442 -3.59 12.51 -19.37
CA LYS A 442 -3.38 11.48 -20.40
C LYS A 442 -3.13 10.08 -19.82
N SER A 443 -2.83 9.97 -18.52
CA SER A 443 -2.63 8.70 -17.85
C SER A 443 -3.95 8.01 -17.56
N GLN A 444 -4.04 6.72 -17.87
CA GLN A 444 -5.23 5.92 -17.58
C GLN A 444 -5.16 5.32 -16.18
N ILE A 445 -6.33 5.20 -15.55
CA ILE A 445 -6.52 4.42 -14.33
C ILE A 445 -7.28 3.15 -14.72
N ILE A 446 -6.68 2.01 -14.45
CA ILE A 446 -7.21 0.69 -14.78
C ILE A 446 -7.46 -0.05 -13.48
N CYS A 447 -8.72 -0.35 -13.20
CA CYS A 447 -9.16 -1.14 -12.06
C CYS A 447 -9.40 -2.58 -12.51
N LEU A 448 -8.72 -3.53 -11.86
CA LEU A 448 -8.89 -4.97 -12.09
C LEU A 448 -9.48 -5.59 -10.83
N THR A 449 -10.69 -6.10 -10.90
CA THR A 449 -11.41 -6.64 -9.74
C THR A 449 -12.12 -7.94 -10.10
N GLY A 450 -12.39 -8.78 -9.12
CA GLY A 450 -13.34 -9.90 -9.28
C GLY A 450 -14.76 -9.43 -8.99
N GLU A 451 -15.76 -10.17 -9.45
CA GLU A 451 -17.17 -9.83 -9.21
C GLU A 451 -17.48 -9.67 -7.70
N GLY A 452 -16.89 -10.49 -6.86
CA GLY A 452 -17.10 -10.42 -5.42
C GLY A 452 -16.50 -9.18 -4.78
N GLY A 453 -15.29 -8.78 -5.20
CA GLY A 453 -14.66 -7.55 -4.73
C GLY A 453 -15.41 -6.32 -5.23
N PHE A 454 -15.79 -6.32 -6.51
CA PHE A 454 -16.55 -5.22 -7.10
C PHE A 454 -17.87 -4.96 -6.36
N GLN A 455 -18.58 -6.03 -5.99
CA GLN A 455 -19.87 -5.94 -5.28
C GLN A 455 -19.76 -5.26 -3.91
N MET A 456 -18.62 -5.36 -3.22
CA MET A 456 -18.45 -4.82 -1.86
C MET A 456 -18.40 -3.30 -1.78
N ASN A 457 -18.07 -2.61 -2.87
CA ASN A 457 -18.05 -1.15 -2.96
C ASN A 457 -18.65 -0.63 -4.26
N ILE A 458 -19.61 -1.36 -4.83
CA ILE A 458 -20.27 -1.04 -6.10
C ILE A 458 -20.96 0.32 -6.08
N GLN A 459 -21.44 0.78 -4.93
CA GLN A 459 -22.07 2.11 -4.75
C GLN A 459 -21.13 3.25 -5.15
N GLU A 460 -19.81 3.03 -5.14
CA GLU A 460 -18.85 4.06 -5.56
C GLU A 460 -18.82 4.29 -7.07
N LEU A 461 -19.57 3.49 -7.86
CA LEU A 461 -19.87 3.84 -9.24
C LEU A 461 -20.62 5.18 -9.35
N ALA A 462 -21.49 5.49 -8.38
CA ALA A 462 -22.15 6.78 -8.32
C ALA A 462 -21.11 7.92 -8.15
N THR A 463 -20.09 7.72 -7.30
CA THR A 463 -18.96 8.67 -7.17
C THR A 463 -18.19 8.82 -8.48
N VAL A 464 -17.92 7.73 -9.18
CA VAL A 464 -17.24 7.73 -10.49
C VAL A 464 -18.07 8.49 -11.52
N MET A 465 -19.36 8.20 -11.64
CA MET A 465 -20.26 8.82 -12.60
C MET A 465 -20.46 10.31 -12.34
N HIS A 466 -20.75 10.69 -11.08
CA HIS A 466 -20.94 12.09 -10.69
C HIS A 466 -19.72 12.95 -11.01
N ASN A 467 -18.52 12.44 -10.73
CA ASN A 467 -17.26 13.14 -10.99
C ASN A 467 -16.72 12.92 -12.42
N LYS A 468 -17.42 12.19 -13.28
CA LYS A 468 -17.02 11.86 -14.66
C LYS A 468 -15.59 11.30 -14.75
N LEU A 469 -15.26 10.36 -13.86
CA LEU A 469 -13.92 9.79 -13.76
C LEU A 469 -13.68 8.75 -14.86
N PRO A 470 -12.70 8.91 -15.78
CA PRO A 470 -12.44 7.97 -16.86
C PRO A 470 -11.66 6.74 -16.37
N ILE A 471 -12.19 6.04 -15.38
CA ILE A 471 -11.60 4.81 -14.84
C ILE A 471 -12.05 3.63 -15.71
N LYS A 472 -11.11 2.83 -16.19
CA LYS A 472 -11.39 1.58 -16.91
C LYS A 472 -11.49 0.42 -15.92
N ILE A 473 -12.69 -0.14 -15.78
CA ILE A 473 -12.95 -1.22 -14.83
C ILE A 473 -13.07 -2.54 -15.61
N PHE A 474 -12.27 -3.55 -15.23
CA PHE A 474 -12.35 -4.90 -15.77
C PHE A 474 -12.74 -5.85 -14.64
N ILE A 475 -13.87 -6.53 -14.81
CA ILE A 475 -14.41 -7.48 -13.83
C ILE A 475 -14.05 -8.90 -14.27
N PHE A 476 -13.31 -9.63 -13.44
CA PHE A 476 -13.03 -11.05 -13.62
C PHE A 476 -14.24 -11.84 -13.13
N ASN A 477 -15.20 -12.03 -14.03
CA ASN A 477 -16.44 -12.78 -13.75
C ASN A 477 -16.17 -14.27 -13.88
N ASN A 478 -16.03 -14.97 -12.76
CA ASN A 478 -15.68 -16.38 -12.70
C ASN A 478 -16.72 -17.22 -11.90
N GLY A 479 -17.89 -16.65 -11.63
CA GLY A 479 -19.04 -17.31 -11.00
C GLY A 479 -18.88 -17.49 -9.49
N GLY A 480 -18.17 -16.58 -8.82
CA GLY A 480 -18.07 -16.58 -7.37
C GLY A 480 -16.71 -16.22 -6.80
N TYR A 481 -16.47 -16.56 -5.55
CA TYR A 481 -15.18 -16.36 -4.86
C TYR A 481 -14.20 -17.46 -5.24
N LEU A 482 -13.56 -17.36 -6.41
CA LEU A 482 -12.77 -18.44 -7.01
C LEU A 482 -11.66 -18.98 -6.08
N THR A 483 -10.92 -18.11 -5.38
CA THR A 483 -9.85 -18.54 -4.47
C THR A 483 -10.40 -19.35 -3.28
N ILE A 484 -11.54 -18.93 -2.75
CA ILE A 484 -12.23 -19.65 -1.66
C ILE A 484 -12.79 -20.98 -2.17
N LYS A 485 -13.45 -20.96 -3.33
CA LYS A 485 -13.93 -22.19 -3.99
C LYS A 485 -12.82 -23.21 -4.16
N GLN A 486 -11.66 -22.80 -4.67
CA GLN A 486 -10.51 -23.69 -4.83
C GLN A 486 -10.01 -24.24 -3.49
N THR A 487 -9.93 -23.42 -2.45
CA THR A 487 -9.56 -23.86 -1.11
C THR A 487 -10.55 -24.90 -0.57
N GLN A 488 -11.84 -24.67 -0.77
CA GLN A 488 -12.89 -25.60 -0.34
C GLN A 488 -12.85 -26.92 -1.10
N ILE A 489 -12.57 -26.89 -2.40
CA ILE A 489 -12.42 -28.10 -3.21
C ILE A 489 -11.22 -28.92 -2.72
N LEU A 490 -10.08 -28.29 -2.55
CA LEU A 490 -8.83 -28.97 -2.19
C LEU A 490 -8.80 -29.41 -0.72
N GLY A 491 -9.27 -28.58 0.20
CA GLY A 491 -9.19 -28.83 1.63
C GLY A 491 -10.39 -29.59 2.23
N PHE A 492 -11.56 -29.48 1.58
CA PHE A 492 -12.82 -29.94 2.18
C PHE A 492 -13.62 -30.87 1.27
N LYS A 493 -12.97 -31.62 0.39
CA LYS A 493 -13.61 -32.61 -0.51
C LYS A 493 -14.75 -32.01 -1.36
N GLY A 494 -14.61 -30.73 -1.77
CA GLY A 494 -15.60 -30.07 -2.63
C GLY A 494 -16.86 -29.56 -1.91
N ARG A 495 -16.91 -29.58 -0.58
CA ARG A 495 -18.01 -28.95 0.17
C ARG A 495 -17.90 -27.44 0.06
N LEU A 496 -18.76 -26.80 -0.75
CA LEU A 496 -18.80 -25.37 -0.99
C LEU A 496 -19.76 -24.69 -0.01
N MET A 497 -19.37 -23.54 0.53
CA MET A 497 -20.17 -22.70 1.40
C MET A 497 -19.93 -21.23 1.02
N GLY A 498 -20.98 -20.52 0.59
CA GLY A 498 -20.94 -19.09 0.31
C GLY A 498 -19.91 -18.66 -0.74
N SER A 499 -19.53 -19.55 -1.67
CA SER A 499 -18.48 -19.27 -2.64
C SER A 499 -18.94 -19.27 -4.10
N THR A 500 -20.15 -19.80 -4.36
CA THR A 500 -20.81 -19.85 -5.68
C THR A 500 -22.32 -19.64 -5.53
N LYS A 501 -23.03 -19.43 -6.64
CA LYS A 501 -24.49 -19.32 -6.65
C LYS A 501 -25.16 -20.55 -6.02
N SER A 502 -24.71 -21.75 -6.38
CA SER A 502 -25.24 -23.01 -5.82
C SER A 502 -24.91 -23.22 -4.34
N SER A 503 -23.95 -22.52 -3.79
CA SER A 503 -23.56 -22.59 -2.38
C SER A 503 -23.98 -21.36 -1.55
N GLY A 504 -24.99 -20.59 -2.04
CA GLY A 504 -25.68 -19.57 -1.26
C GLY A 504 -25.24 -18.13 -1.47
N ILE A 505 -24.44 -17.81 -2.52
CA ILE A 505 -24.11 -16.41 -2.84
C ILE A 505 -24.41 -16.09 -4.30
N ALA A 506 -25.18 -15.02 -4.53
CA ALA A 506 -25.52 -14.55 -5.86
C ALA A 506 -24.72 -13.28 -6.22
N PHE A 507 -24.44 -13.13 -7.51
CA PHE A 507 -23.88 -11.93 -8.09
C PHE A 507 -24.80 -11.42 -9.21
N PRO A 508 -24.88 -10.10 -9.41
CA PRO A 508 -25.57 -9.53 -10.56
C PRO A 508 -24.99 -10.04 -11.89
N ASP A 509 -25.79 -9.99 -12.92
CA ASP A 509 -25.30 -10.16 -14.29
C ASP A 509 -24.69 -8.84 -14.75
N TYR A 510 -23.38 -8.73 -14.70
CA TYR A 510 -22.65 -7.53 -15.08
C TYR A 510 -22.59 -7.31 -16.61
N SER A 511 -23.18 -8.18 -17.43
CA SER A 511 -23.30 -7.98 -18.89
C SER A 511 -24.54 -7.17 -19.28
N LYS A 512 -25.45 -6.99 -18.35
CA LYS A 512 -26.66 -6.15 -18.47
C LYS A 512 -26.46 -4.83 -17.76
#